data_a5fe3b2990a64d953628485fab2c8092
#
_entry.id   a5fe3b2990a64d953628485fab2c8092
#
_cell.length_a   1.000
_cell.length_b   1.000
_cell.length_c   1.000
_cell.angle_alpha   90.00
_cell.angle_beta   90.00
_cell.angle_gamma   90.00
#
_symmetry.space_group_name_H-M   'P 1'
#
loop_
_entity.id
_entity.type
_entity.pdbx_description
1 polymer ?
#
loop_
_entity_poly.entity_id
_entity_poly.type
_entity_poly.pdbx_seq_one_letter_code
_entity_poly.pdbx_strand_id
1 'polypeptide(L)'
;MRSKSYTIINLLGLAFSLACSIILMRYIHRELTVDTHCIDREHVYAICTNTEGNRGLSGLKQYNYDTISIDNRFVEAMTTYIPLEKDYVISGTNRIPARCLVTDSVFFQLFHYPIVQGKLSLTTPQSALLTEKYARKIFGNENPIGKVLRYSNGKDITVEGIVGEPECKTTINFDIILSSKLSQHWERMNTELYRFLPGTDINLSLIHISEPTRPRL
;
A
#
# COMPACT_ATOMS: atom_id res chain seq x y z
N MET A 1 10.91 8.29 60.50
CA MET A 1 11.24 7.38 59.38
C MET A 1 10.02 7.01 58.52
N ARG A 2 8.82 6.99 59.04
CA ARG A 2 7.55 6.62 58.35
C ARG A 2 7.17 7.53 57.15
N SER A 3 7.52 8.79 57.19
CA SER A 3 7.16 9.75 56.12
C SER A 3 7.97 9.57 54.81
N LYS A 4 9.23 9.13 54.89
CA LYS A 4 10.10 8.96 53.71
C LYS A 4 9.64 7.78 52.83
N SER A 5 9.22 6.67 53.44
CA SER A 5 8.71 5.51 52.69
C SER A 5 7.41 5.83 51.98
N TYR A 6 6.53 6.62 52.59
CA TYR A 6 5.28 7.05 51.97
C TYR A 6 5.50 7.93 50.76
N THR A 7 6.43 8.85 50.86
CA THR A 7 6.79 9.75 49.74
C THR A 7 7.41 8.95 48.57
N ILE A 8 8.27 7.98 48.89
CA ILE A 8 8.89 7.12 47.85
C ILE A 8 7.81 6.29 47.12
N ILE A 9 6.87 5.67 47.86
CA ILE A 9 5.81 4.87 47.25
C ILE A 9 4.91 5.73 46.34
N ASN A 10 4.53 6.94 46.80
CA ASN A 10 3.72 7.86 45.99
C ASN A 10 4.47 8.34 44.75
N LEU A 11 5.77 8.63 44.86
CA LEU A 11 6.62 9.04 43.74
C LEU A 11 6.74 7.92 42.69
N LEU A 12 6.97 6.69 43.15
CA LEU A 12 7.03 5.51 42.28
C LEU A 12 5.69 5.24 41.59
N GLY A 13 4.57 5.37 42.32
CA GLY A 13 3.23 5.21 41.76
C GLY A 13 2.94 6.27 40.68
N LEU A 14 3.32 7.53 40.94
CA LEU A 14 3.14 8.61 39.98
C LEU A 14 4.03 8.41 38.73
N ALA A 15 5.28 8.04 38.93
CA ALA A 15 6.22 7.76 37.84
C ALA A 15 5.74 6.61 36.95
N PHE A 16 5.26 5.53 37.55
CA PHE A 16 4.70 4.39 36.82
C PHE A 16 3.45 4.77 36.04
N SER A 17 2.52 5.47 36.65
CA SER A 17 1.30 5.97 36.01
C SER A 17 1.63 6.87 34.80
N LEU A 18 2.58 7.79 34.98
CA LEU A 18 3.00 8.69 33.90
C LEU A 18 3.67 7.90 32.74
N ALA A 19 4.52 6.93 33.04
CA ALA A 19 5.15 6.08 32.05
C ALA A 19 4.11 5.30 31.22
N CYS A 20 3.11 4.68 31.89
CA CYS A 20 2.02 4.01 31.21
C CYS A 20 1.21 4.95 30.31
N SER A 21 0.91 6.16 30.77
CA SER A 21 0.18 7.17 30.01
C SER A 21 0.93 7.59 28.75
N ILE A 22 2.26 7.80 28.84
CA ILE A 22 3.12 8.14 27.69
C ILE A 22 3.12 7.01 26.67
N ILE A 23 3.27 5.75 27.12
CA ILE A 23 3.28 4.57 26.24
C ILE A 23 1.93 4.46 25.50
N LEU A 24 0.82 4.58 26.21
CA LEU A 24 -0.52 4.55 25.61
C LEU A 24 -0.73 5.69 24.60
N MET A 25 -0.30 6.90 24.94
CA MET A 25 -0.43 8.05 24.03
C MET A 25 0.40 7.85 22.75
N ARG A 26 1.62 7.31 22.86
CA ARG A 26 2.45 6.95 21.69
C ARG A 26 1.82 5.85 20.85
N TYR A 27 1.21 4.85 21.50
CA TYR A 27 0.50 3.78 20.79
C TYR A 27 -0.69 4.33 20.01
N ILE A 28 -1.54 5.13 20.66
CA ILE A 28 -2.72 5.76 20.04
C ILE A 28 -2.27 6.65 18.87
N HIS A 29 -1.28 7.51 19.07
CA HIS A 29 -0.76 8.36 18.01
C HIS A 29 -0.29 7.54 16.80
N ARG A 30 0.43 6.45 17.03
CA ARG A 30 0.92 5.56 15.97
C ARG A 30 -0.22 4.87 15.20
N GLU A 31 -1.31 4.49 15.88
CA GLU A 31 -2.48 3.90 15.22
C GLU A 31 -3.30 4.94 14.44
N LEU A 32 -3.40 6.17 14.93
CA LEU A 32 -4.11 7.25 14.25
C LEU A 32 -3.35 7.77 13.00
N THR A 33 -2.03 7.58 12.95
CA THR A 33 -1.18 8.02 11.84
C THR A 33 -0.86 6.91 10.83
N VAL A 34 -1.63 5.82 10.82
CA VAL A 34 -1.49 4.75 9.82
C VAL A 34 -1.84 5.28 8.42
N ASP A 35 -1.00 4.93 7.43
CA ASP A 35 -1.15 5.27 6.01
C ASP A 35 -1.28 6.79 5.72
N THR A 36 -0.69 7.65 6.57
CA THR A 36 -0.67 9.11 6.32
C THR A 36 0.23 9.53 5.15
N HIS A 37 1.00 8.59 4.60
CA HIS A 37 1.77 8.80 3.36
C HIS A 37 0.87 8.79 2.11
N CYS A 38 -0.42 8.45 2.25
CA CYS A 38 -1.41 8.61 1.19
C CYS A 38 -1.68 10.10 0.97
N ILE A 39 -1.38 10.58 -0.23
CA ILE A 39 -1.58 11.96 -0.65
C ILE A 39 -3.07 12.16 -0.86
N ASP A 40 -3.64 13.17 -0.18
CA ASP A 40 -5.06 13.53 -0.31
C ASP A 40 -6.03 12.37 0.04
N ARG A 41 -5.73 11.69 1.15
CA ARG A 41 -6.41 10.48 1.64
C ARG A 41 -7.94 10.59 1.68
N GLU A 42 -8.49 11.79 1.89
CA GLU A 42 -9.93 12.02 1.97
C GLU A 42 -10.64 11.81 0.64
N HIS A 43 -9.91 11.96 -0.47
CA HIS A 43 -10.41 11.81 -1.84
C HIS A 43 -9.96 10.50 -2.51
N VAL A 44 -9.20 9.65 -1.80
CA VAL A 44 -8.76 8.35 -2.31
C VAL A 44 -9.66 7.22 -1.82
N TYR A 45 -10.16 6.44 -2.76
CA TYR A 45 -11.12 5.36 -2.52
C TYR A 45 -10.64 4.06 -3.14
N ALA A 46 -10.82 2.96 -2.43
CA ALA A 46 -10.53 1.61 -2.93
C ALA A 46 -11.80 0.94 -3.42
N ILE A 47 -11.80 0.47 -4.65
CA ILE A 47 -12.90 -0.26 -5.26
C ILE A 47 -12.45 -1.68 -5.54
N CYS A 48 -13.11 -2.64 -4.91
CA CYS A 48 -12.73 -4.04 -4.93
C CYS A 48 -13.72 -4.85 -5.77
N THR A 49 -13.22 -5.71 -6.65
CA THR A 49 -14.05 -6.62 -7.46
C THR A 49 -14.55 -7.83 -6.68
N ASN A 50 -14.01 -8.09 -5.49
CA ASN A 50 -14.42 -9.22 -4.66
C ASN A 50 -14.29 -8.90 -3.17
N THR A 51 -15.23 -9.36 -2.36
CA THR A 51 -15.26 -9.17 -0.90
C THR A 51 -14.04 -9.77 -0.19
N GLU A 52 -13.38 -10.77 -0.80
CA GLU A 52 -12.16 -11.37 -0.27
C GLU A 52 -10.88 -10.54 -0.55
N GLY A 53 -10.91 -9.64 -1.53
CA GLY A 53 -9.78 -8.77 -1.91
C GLY A 53 -9.52 -7.62 -0.92
N ASN A 54 -10.36 -7.48 0.08
CA ASN A 54 -10.40 -6.36 1.02
C ASN A 54 -9.29 -6.41 2.10
N ARG A 55 -8.20 -7.10 1.85
CA ARG A 55 -7.12 -7.27 2.83
C ARG A 55 -6.06 -6.22 2.63
N GLY A 56 -6.00 -5.24 3.53
CA GLY A 56 -4.78 -4.48 3.75
C GLY A 56 -4.82 -2.97 3.54
N LEU A 57 -5.94 -2.37 3.14
CA LEU A 57 -6.03 -0.91 3.04
C LEU A 57 -6.81 -0.36 4.24
N SER A 58 -6.13 -0.18 5.37
CA SER A 58 -6.70 0.46 6.55
C SER A 58 -6.77 1.96 6.30
N GLY A 59 -7.97 2.51 6.46
CA GLY A 59 -8.17 3.97 6.42
C GLY A 59 -8.56 4.56 5.08
N LEU A 60 -8.70 3.77 4.02
CA LEU A 60 -9.38 4.20 2.80
C LEU A 60 -10.83 3.73 2.82
N LYS A 61 -11.72 4.53 2.26
CA LYS A 61 -13.11 4.11 2.03
C LYS A 61 -13.14 3.06 0.94
N GLN A 62 -13.85 1.96 1.18
CA GLN A 62 -13.84 0.79 0.31
C GLN A 62 -15.26 0.53 -0.22
N TYR A 63 -15.37 0.19 -1.50
CA TYR A 63 -16.61 -0.10 -2.19
C TYR A 63 -16.50 -1.35 -3.06
N ASN A 64 -17.59 -2.06 -3.28
CA ASN A 64 -17.62 -3.24 -4.17
C ASN A 64 -17.97 -2.82 -5.61
N TYR A 65 -17.21 -3.33 -6.57
CA TYR A 65 -17.34 -3.02 -8.00
C TYR A 65 -18.71 -3.41 -8.59
N ASP A 66 -19.30 -4.52 -8.16
CA ASP A 66 -20.58 -5.01 -8.68
C ASP A 66 -21.77 -4.06 -8.43
N THR A 67 -21.57 -3.07 -7.56
CA THR A 67 -22.61 -2.13 -7.14
C THR A 67 -22.38 -0.72 -7.70
N ILE A 68 -21.24 -0.47 -8.36
CA ILE A 68 -20.76 0.90 -8.62
C ILE A 68 -20.37 1.08 -10.08
N SER A 69 -20.95 2.10 -10.70
CA SER A 69 -20.51 2.65 -11.97
C SER A 69 -19.76 3.96 -11.72
N ILE A 70 -18.52 4.07 -12.16
CA ILE A 70 -17.67 5.24 -11.93
C ILE A 70 -17.74 6.16 -13.15
N ASP A 71 -18.05 7.42 -12.90
CA ASP A 71 -17.95 8.45 -13.93
C ASP A 71 -16.52 8.99 -13.98
N ASN A 72 -15.77 8.61 -15.01
CA ASN A 72 -14.39 9.00 -15.21
C ASN A 72 -14.15 10.52 -15.29
N ARG A 73 -15.21 11.32 -15.48
CA ARG A 73 -15.10 12.79 -15.48
C ARG A 73 -14.70 13.36 -14.13
N PHE A 74 -14.96 12.65 -13.06
CA PHE A 74 -14.64 13.07 -11.69
C PHE A 74 -13.37 12.39 -11.14
N VAL A 75 -12.72 11.54 -11.93
CA VAL A 75 -11.51 10.81 -11.55
C VAL A 75 -10.28 11.61 -11.95
N GLU A 76 -9.45 11.97 -10.96
CA GLU A 76 -8.17 12.63 -11.18
C GLU A 76 -7.06 11.62 -11.48
N ALA A 77 -7.02 10.53 -10.72
CA ALA A 77 -6.04 9.46 -10.87
C ALA A 77 -6.65 8.11 -10.53
N MET A 78 -6.22 7.07 -11.27
CA MET A 78 -6.62 5.69 -11.04
C MET A 78 -5.39 4.79 -11.11
N THR A 79 -5.26 3.87 -10.16
CA THR A 79 -4.19 2.87 -10.16
C THR A 79 -4.69 1.51 -9.68
N THR A 80 -4.02 0.47 -10.12
CA THR A 80 -4.27 -0.91 -9.69
C THR A 80 -3.49 -1.22 -8.42
N TYR A 81 -4.09 -1.95 -7.49
CA TYR A 81 -3.46 -2.42 -6.26
C TYR A 81 -3.74 -3.91 -6.06
N ILE A 82 -2.72 -4.75 -6.24
CA ILE A 82 -2.83 -6.20 -6.07
C ILE A 82 -1.72 -6.69 -5.14
N PRO A 83 -2.01 -6.92 -3.85
CA PRO A 83 -1.04 -7.50 -2.93
C PRO A 83 -0.94 -9.02 -3.11
N LEU A 84 0.28 -9.53 -3.31
CA LEU A 84 0.60 -10.94 -3.41
C LEU A 84 1.51 -11.32 -2.24
N GLU A 85 0.92 -11.92 -1.20
CA GLU A 85 1.64 -12.19 0.06
C GLU A 85 2.59 -13.40 -0.01
N LYS A 86 2.31 -14.35 -0.90
CA LYS A 86 3.06 -15.63 -0.98
C LYS A 86 3.61 -15.82 -2.39
N ASP A 87 4.68 -15.11 -2.67
CA ASP A 87 5.35 -15.21 -3.95
C ASP A 87 6.87 -15.31 -3.75
N TYR A 88 7.63 -15.43 -4.83
CA TYR A 88 9.09 -15.52 -4.77
C TYR A 88 9.74 -14.97 -6.04
N VAL A 89 10.99 -14.58 -5.90
CA VAL A 89 11.89 -14.32 -7.01
C VAL A 89 13.07 -15.30 -6.99
N ILE A 90 13.65 -15.52 -8.14
CA ILE A 90 14.81 -16.38 -8.32
C ILE A 90 15.99 -15.47 -8.64
N SER A 91 17.04 -15.58 -7.82
CA SER A 91 18.34 -14.94 -8.05
C SER A 91 19.39 -16.05 -8.17
N GLY A 92 19.92 -16.25 -9.39
CA GLY A 92 20.76 -17.40 -9.68
C GLY A 92 19.99 -18.72 -9.51
N THR A 93 20.40 -19.56 -8.55
CA THR A 93 19.75 -20.83 -8.19
C THR A 93 18.80 -20.74 -7.02
N ASN A 94 18.79 -19.60 -6.29
CA ASN A 94 18.07 -19.45 -5.04
C ASN A 94 16.67 -18.88 -5.25
N ARG A 95 15.66 -19.52 -4.65
CA ARG A 95 14.30 -18.98 -4.52
C ARG A 95 14.21 -18.16 -3.25
N ILE A 96 13.86 -16.88 -3.38
CA ILE A 96 13.79 -15.95 -2.29
C ILE A 96 12.33 -15.51 -2.12
N PRO A 97 11.67 -15.84 -1.00
CA PRO A 97 10.29 -15.41 -0.75
C PRO A 97 10.16 -13.89 -0.76
N ALA A 98 9.10 -13.40 -1.36
CA ALA A 98 8.79 -11.98 -1.50
C ALA A 98 7.29 -11.74 -1.33
N ARG A 99 6.96 -10.63 -0.68
CA ARG A 99 5.63 -10.02 -0.78
C ARG A 99 5.66 -9.08 -1.96
N CYS A 100 4.84 -9.36 -2.95
CA CYS A 100 4.82 -8.55 -4.16
C CYS A 100 3.60 -7.62 -4.14
N LEU A 101 3.79 -6.40 -4.57
CA LEU A 101 2.71 -5.47 -4.89
C LEU A 101 2.72 -5.25 -6.40
N VAL A 102 1.59 -5.55 -7.04
CA VAL A 102 1.42 -5.27 -8.47
C VAL A 102 0.65 -3.99 -8.63
N THR A 103 1.24 -3.03 -9.33
CA THR A 103 0.67 -1.70 -9.56
C THR A 103 1.27 -1.03 -10.80
N ASP A 104 0.97 0.24 -11.00
CA ASP A 104 1.55 1.08 -12.05
C ASP A 104 2.23 2.34 -11.47
N SER A 105 2.74 3.20 -12.34
CA SER A 105 3.46 4.42 -11.91
C SER A 105 2.55 5.45 -11.24
N VAL A 106 1.22 5.39 -11.45
CA VAL A 106 0.25 6.32 -10.86
C VAL A 106 0.14 6.08 -9.34
N PHE A 107 0.44 4.86 -8.88
CA PHE A 107 0.48 4.53 -7.46
C PHE A 107 1.32 5.52 -6.64
N PHE A 108 2.45 5.98 -7.19
CA PHE A 108 3.34 6.93 -6.52
C PHE A 108 2.82 8.37 -6.54
N GLN A 109 1.74 8.64 -7.28
CA GLN A 109 1.01 9.91 -7.18
C GLN A 109 -0.01 9.90 -6.04
N LEU A 110 -0.46 8.70 -5.63
CA LEU A 110 -1.38 8.51 -4.52
C LEU A 110 -0.63 8.30 -3.20
N PHE A 111 0.51 7.61 -3.23
CA PHE A 111 1.28 7.26 -2.04
C PHE A 111 2.71 7.78 -2.16
N HIS A 112 3.11 8.55 -1.16
CA HIS A 112 4.48 9.07 -1.11
C HIS A 112 5.44 8.03 -0.52
N TYR A 113 6.37 7.57 -1.35
CA TYR A 113 7.49 6.73 -0.94
C TYR A 113 8.81 7.42 -1.25
N PRO A 114 9.77 7.46 -0.32
CA PRO A 114 11.07 8.04 -0.59
C PRO A 114 11.86 7.18 -1.58
N ILE A 115 12.54 7.84 -2.52
CA ILE A 115 13.46 7.17 -3.46
C ILE A 115 14.82 7.09 -2.79
N VAL A 116 15.37 5.87 -2.67
CA VAL A 116 16.74 5.65 -2.19
C VAL A 116 17.72 5.66 -3.37
N GLN A 117 17.35 5.01 -4.47
CA GLN A 117 18.19 4.92 -5.66
C GLN A 117 17.33 4.63 -6.91
N GLY A 118 17.75 5.08 -8.09
CA GLY A 118 17.06 4.83 -9.35
C GLY A 118 15.85 5.70 -9.58
N LYS A 119 14.78 5.14 -10.15
CA LYS A 119 13.55 5.86 -10.51
C LYS A 119 12.32 5.10 -10.01
N LEU A 120 11.29 5.85 -9.54
CA LEU A 120 9.96 5.30 -9.25
C LEU A 120 9.16 5.24 -10.57
N SER A 121 9.52 4.29 -11.42
CA SER A 121 8.89 4.14 -12.73
C SER A 121 8.60 2.68 -13.02
N LEU A 122 7.38 2.38 -13.45
CA LEU A 122 6.91 1.05 -13.87
C LEU A 122 6.44 1.14 -15.33
N THR A 123 7.25 1.75 -16.19
CA THR A 123 6.87 2.04 -17.59
C THR A 123 6.89 0.81 -18.47
N THR A 124 7.82 -0.10 -18.23
CA THR A 124 7.93 -1.35 -18.98
C THR A 124 7.29 -2.51 -18.24
N PRO A 125 6.79 -3.54 -18.95
CA PRO A 125 6.24 -4.72 -18.28
C PRO A 125 7.22 -5.41 -17.33
N GLN A 126 8.51 -5.36 -17.63
CA GLN A 126 9.58 -6.00 -16.85
C GLN A 126 10.11 -5.11 -15.72
N SER A 127 9.61 -3.88 -15.56
CA SER A 127 10.04 -2.97 -14.48
C SER A 127 9.68 -3.52 -13.10
N ALA A 128 10.64 -3.49 -12.20
CA ALA A 128 10.47 -3.83 -10.80
C ALA A 128 11.15 -2.81 -9.90
N LEU A 129 10.56 -2.55 -8.74
CA LEU A 129 11.15 -1.74 -7.68
C LEU A 129 11.30 -2.61 -6.44
N LEU A 130 12.39 -2.48 -5.73
CA LEU A 130 12.66 -3.22 -4.50
C LEU A 130 12.64 -2.29 -3.29
N THR A 131 12.24 -2.82 -2.14
CA THR A 131 12.54 -2.11 -0.89
C THR A 131 14.03 -2.18 -0.59
N GLU A 132 14.57 -1.19 0.09
CA GLU A 132 15.98 -1.15 0.48
C GLU A 132 16.40 -2.41 1.25
N LYS A 133 15.55 -2.84 2.19
CA LYS A 133 15.77 -4.05 2.99
C LYS A 133 15.84 -5.32 2.12
N TYR A 134 14.98 -5.43 1.13
CA TYR A 134 14.92 -6.60 0.26
C TYR A 134 16.07 -6.59 -0.76
N ALA A 135 16.43 -5.41 -1.28
CA ALA A 135 17.59 -5.25 -2.15
C ALA A 135 18.89 -5.70 -1.46
N ARG A 136 19.08 -5.28 -0.19
CA ARG A 136 20.22 -5.75 0.63
C ARG A 136 20.21 -7.26 0.87
N LYS A 137 19.04 -7.85 1.05
CA LYS A 137 18.89 -9.31 1.24
C LYS A 137 19.32 -10.11 0.02
N ILE A 138 19.07 -9.60 -1.20
CA ILE A 138 19.37 -10.30 -2.47
C ILE A 138 20.80 -10.02 -2.94
N PHE A 139 21.19 -8.74 -2.92
CA PHE A 139 22.42 -8.26 -3.56
C PHE A 139 23.52 -7.86 -2.57
N GLY A 140 23.23 -7.89 -1.26
CA GLY A 140 24.17 -7.42 -0.24
C GLY A 140 24.52 -5.94 -0.43
N ASN A 141 25.80 -5.66 -0.68
CA ASN A 141 26.30 -4.30 -0.91
C ASN A 141 26.46 -3.94 -2.39
N GLU A 142 26.09 -4.85 -3.30
CA GLU A 142 26.17 -4.58 -4.73
C GLU A 142 25.05 -3.65 -5.20
N ASN A 143 25.34 -2.85 -6.23
CA ASN A 143 24.33 -2.01 -6.85
C ASN A 143 23.22 -2.87 -7.48
N PRO A 144 21.97 -2.78 -7.04
CA PRO A 144 20.87 -3.57 -7.56
C PRO A 144 20.28 -3.03 -8.87
N ILE A 145 20.50 -1.74 -9.20
CA ILE A 145 19.89 -1.10 -10.36
C ILE A 145 20.37 -1.75 -11.67
N GLY A 146 19.43 -2.07 -12.54
CA GLY A 146 19.69 -2.73 -13.83
C GLY A 146 19.91 -4.24 -13.74
N LYS A 147 19.95 -4.82 -12.52
CA LYS A 147 20.04 -6.27 -12.36
C LYS A 147 18.72 -6.95 -12.70
N VAL A 148 18.82 -8.16 -13.24
CA VAL A 148 17.67 -8.95 -13.64
C VAL A 148 17.44 -10.06 -12.62
N LEU A 149 16.18 -10.20 -12.21
CA LEU A 149 15.68 -11.29 -11.39
C LEU A 149 14.63 -12.07 -12.19
N ARG A 150 14.46 -13.33 -11.91
CA ARG A 150 13.36 -14.11 -12.50
C ARG A 150 12.20 -14.18 -11.51
N TYR A 151 11.04 -13.74 -11.96
CA TYR A 151 9.83 -13.81 -11.16
C TYR A 151 9.22 -15.23 -11.18
N SER A 152 8.38 -15.56 -10.22
CA SER A 152 7.78 -16.89 -10.03
C SER A 152 7.07 -17.45 -11.28
N ASN A 153 6.50 -16.56 -12.10
CA ASN A 153 5.85 -16.93 -13.37
C ASN A 153 6.83 -17.24 -14.54
N GLY A 154 8.14 -17.23 -14.26
CA GLY A 154 9.20 -17.50 -15.25
C GLY A 154 9.61 -16.28 -16.07
N LYS A 155 9.00 -15.11 -15.90
CA LYS A 155 9.39 -13.89 -16.60
C LYS A 155 10.55 -13.20 -15.90
N ASP A 156 11.41 -12.59 -16.68
CA ASP A 156 12.51 -11.78 -16.17
C ASP A 156 12.00 -10.37 -15.83
N ILE A 157 12.47 -9.84 -14.70
CA ILE A 157 12.17 -8.50 -14.20
C ILE A 157 13.47 -7.75 -13.96
N THR A 158 13.50 -6.47 -14.31
CA THR A 158 14.66 -5.60 -14.16
C THR A 158 14.43 -4.60 -13.02
N VAL A 159 15.40 -4.51 -12.14
CA VAL A 159 15.35 -3.54 -11.02
C VAL A 159 15.62 -2.14 -11.54
N GLU A 160 14.61 -1.26 -11.51
CA GLU A 160 14.72 0.13 -11.95
C GLU A 160 14.91 1.12 -10.80
N GLY A 161 14.50 0.75 -9.59
CA GLY A 161 14.62 1.63 -8.44
C GLY A 161 14.54 0.91 -7.10
N ILE A 162 15.02 1.63 -6.08
CA ILE A 162 14.97 1.23 -4.69
C ILE A 162 14.11 2.23 -3.94
N VAL A 163 13.12 1.68 -3.23
CA VAL A 163 12.11 2.42 -2.46
C VAL A 163 12.46 2.31 -0.98
N GLY A 164 12.46 3.43 -0.28
CA GLY A 164 12.59 3.48 1.16
C GLY A 164 11.27 3.21 1.88
N GLU A 165 11.35 3.00 3.18
CA GLU A 165 10.16 2.88 4.02
C GLU A 165 9.53 4.26 4.22
N PRO A 166 8.18 4.37 4.22
CA PRO A 166 7.50 5.62 4.55
C PRO A 166 7.72 5.96 6.03
N GLU A 167 7.67 7.25 6.37
CA GLU A 167 7.87 7.72 7.76
C GLU A 167 6.76 7.29 8.72
N CYS A 168 5.59 6.93 8.21
CA CYS A 168 4.45 6.47 8.99
C CYS A 168 4.33 4.94 8.98
N LYS A 169 3.55 4.40 9.94
CA LYS A 169 3.11 3.02 9.89
C LYS A 169 2.23 2.84 8.65
N THR A 170 2.48 1.80 7.86
CA THR A 170 1.67 1.50 6.67
C THR A 170 1.08 0.10 6.75
N THR A 171 -0.13 -0.05 6.22
CA THR A 171 -0.76 -1.36 5.98
C THR A 171 -0.34 -1.96 4.64
N ILE A 172 0.24 -1.15 3.76
CA ILE A 172 0.75 -1.59 2.46
C ILE A 172 2.14 -2.19 2.63
N ASN A 173 2.19 -3.51 2.78
CA ASN A 173 3.42 -4.24 3.00
C ASN A 173 3.86 -4.96 1.73
N PHE A 174 5.05 -4.64 1.25
CA PHE A 174 5.67 -5.29 0.09
C PHE A 174 7.19 -5.37 0.25
N ASP A 175 7.80 -6.26 -0.48
CA ASP A 175 9.25 -6.40 -0.65
C ASP A 175 9.66 -5.98 -2.07
N ILE A 176 8.75 -6.25 -3.04
CA ILE A 176 8.92 -5.92 -4.47
C ILE A 176 7.64 -5.28 -4.98
N ILE A 177 7.79 -4.24 -5.80
CA ILE A 177 6.71 -3.70 -6.64
C ILE A 177 6.95 -4.14 -8.08
N LEU A 178 5.92 -4.69 -8.71
CA LEU A 178 5.91 -5.19 -10.08
C LEU A 178 4.97 -4.35 -10.94
N SER A 179 5.34 -4.15 -12.20
CA SER A 179 4.45 -3.51 -13.18
C SER A 179 3.19 -4.35 -13.41
N SER A 180 2.01 -3.73 -13.36
CA SER A 180 0.73 -4.36 -13.69
C SER A 180 0.71 -4.94 -15.12
N LYS A 181 1.55 -4.41 -16.01
CA LYS A 181 1.70 -4.87 -17.41
C LYS A 181 2.47 -6.19 -17.53
N LEU A 182 3.11 -6.69 -16.47
CA LEU A 182 3.90 -7.93 -16.52
C LEU A 182 3.04 -9.15 -16.82
N SER A 183 1.77 -9.20 -16.39
CA SER A 183 0.87 -10.34 -16.62
C SER A 183 -0.59 -9.91 -16.73
N GLN A 184 -1.28 -10.39 -17.75
CA GLN A 184 -2.73 -10.21 -17.92
C GLN A 184 -3.57 -11.02 -16.91
N HIS A 185 -2.97 -12.00 -16.24
CA HIS A 185 -3.69 -12.88 -15.29
C HIS A 185 -4.13 -12.13 -14.02
N TRP A 186 -3.56 -10.98 -13.72
CA TRP A 186 -3.86 -10.18 -12.54
C TRP A 186 -5.14 -9.37 -12.64
N GLU A 187 -5.71 -9.23 -13.85
CA GLU A 187 -6.95 -8.45 -14.10
C GLU A 187 -8.18 -8.95 -13.30
N ARG A 188 -8.15 -10.20 -12.83
CA ARG A 188 -9.28 -10.80 -12.08
C ARG A 188 -9.22 -10.58 -10.56
N MET A 189 -8.16 -10.03 -10.04
CA MET A 189 -7.93 -9.86 -8.59
C MET A 189 -7.79 -8.38 -8.19
N ASN A 190 -8.29 -7.47 -9.04
CA ASN A 190 -7.98 -6.07 -8.92
C ASN A 190 -8.77 -5.39 -7.81
N THR A 191 -8.04 -4.78 -6.89
CA THR A 191 -8.49 -3.60 -6.18
C THR A 191 -8.00 -2.40 -6.98
N GLU A 192 -8.89 -1.52 -7.35
CA GLU A 192 -8.57 -0.28 -8.03
C GLU A 192 -8.66 0.86 -7.03
N LEU A 193 -7.65 1.73 -7.05
CA LEU A 193 -7.61 2.93 -6.23
C LEU A 193 -7.91 4.13 -7.10
N TYR A 194 -8.92 4.90 -6.70
CA TYR A 194 -9.36 6.09 -7.39
C TYR A 194 -9.15 7.31 -6.51
N ARG A 195 -8.53 8.35 -7.05
CA ARG A 195 -8.56 9.68 -6.48
C ARG A 195 -9.54 10.54 -7.25
N PHE A 196 -10.55 11.04 -6.54
CA PHE A 196 -11.57 11.92 -7.12
C PHE A 196 -11.18 13.38 -6.98
N LEU A 197 -11.71 14.21 -7.87
CA LEU A 197 -11.55 15.66 -7.79
C LEU A 197 -12.17 16.22 -6.51
N PRO A 198 -11.54 17.22 -5.86
CA PRO A 198 -12.08 17.86 -4.67
C PRO A 198 -13.50 18.41 -4.91
N GLY A 199 -14.40 18.21 -3.94
CA GLY A 199 -15.79 18.67 -4.04
C GLY A 199 -16.72 17.73 -4.83
N THR A 200 -16.24 16.60 -5.30
CA THR A 200 -17.08 15.58 -5.94
C THR A 200 -17.96 14.93 -4.88
N ASP A 201 -19.29 14.98 -5.08
CA ASP A 201 -20.20 14.16 -4.29
C ASP A 201 -20.16 12.73 -4.82
N ILE A 202 -19.43 11.88 -4.09
CA ILE A 202 -19.20 10.50 -4.48
C ILE A 202 -20.49 9.70 -4.51
N ASN A 203 -21.46 10.01 -3.66
CA ASN A 203 -22.77 9.38 -3.70
C ASN A 203 -23.48 9.64 -5.05
N LEU A 204 -23.30 10.81 -5.65
CA LEU A 204 -23.84 11.12 -6.97
C LEU A 204 -23.07 10.48 -8.11
N SER A 205 -21.74 10.38 -8.00
CA SER A 205 -20.90 9.73 -9.02
C SER A 205 -21.01 8.19 -9.00
N LEU A 206 -21.43 7.61 -7.87
CA LEU A 206 -21.67 6.18 -7.67
C LEU A 206 -23.12 5.74 -7.96
N ILE A 207 -24.06 6.68 -8.17
CA ILE A 207 -25.52 6.39 -8.30
C ILE A 207 -25.95 6.02 -9.72
N HIS A 208 -25.11 6.00 -10.73
CA HIS A 208 -25.46 5.36 -12.00
C HIS A 208 -25.35 3.82 -11.93
N ILE A 209 -25.93 3.23 -10.87
CA ILE A 209 -26.34 1.83 -10.91
C ILE A 209 -27.54 1.79 -11.86
N SER A 210 -27.36 1.05 -12.94
CA SER A 210 -28.41 0.67 -13.87
C SER A 210 -29.74 0.43 -13.15
N GLU A 211 -30.68 1.37 -13.26
CA GLU A 211 -32.07 0.95 -13.24
C GLU A 211 -32.20 -0.12 -14.32
N PRO A 212 -32.65 -1.33 -13.97
CA PRO A 212 -32.97 -2.28 -14.99
C PRO A 212 -33.99 -1.60 -15.91
N THR A 213 -33.61 -1.37 -17.16
CA THR A 213 -34.50 -0.89 -18.19
C THR A 213 -35.69 -1.84 -18.19
N ARG A 214 -36.78 -1.47 -17.53
CA ARG A 214 -38.05 -2.14 -17.68
C ARG A 214 -38.42 -2.01 -19.17
N PRO A 215 -38.58 -3.11 -19.89
CA PRO A 215 -39.13 -3.02 -21.23
C PRO A 215 -40.50 -2.35 -21.11
N ARG A 216 -40.65 -1.20 -21.76
CA ARG A 216 -41.97 -0.62 -21.96
C ARG A 216 -42.75 -1.59 -22.84
N LEU A 217 -43.72 -2.27 -22.24
CA LEU A 217 -44.77 -2.98 -22.95
C LEU A 217 -45.65 -1.96 -23.66
#